data_7c9d60773b4c69720edb1b44490bd010
#
_entry.id   7c9d60773b4c69720edb1b44490bd010
#
_cell.length_a   1.000
_cell.length_b   1.000
_cell.length_c   1.000
_cell.angle_alpha   90.00
_cell.angle_beta   90.00
_cell.angle_gamma   90.00
#
_symmetry.space_group_name_H-M   'P 1'
#
loop_
_entity.id
_entity.type
_entity.pdbx_description
1 polymer ?
#
loop_
_entity_poly.entity_id
_entity_poly.type
_entity_poly.pdbx_seq_one_letter_code
_entity_poly.pdbx_strand_id
1 'polypeptide(L)'
;YKAESTSYSENLLRSKTHTGDKQKYFASSGATMEEAIENFEIMAAKLDSLQSIGLVKSYTHTNQIFVPLHVQQERIDAWKNFWTGERLQLVHDLINKTAPEAGLIPDAFSPFFEFATADYEPDALYEASIIPEGYQSTLMEQSYNDEYLCFTSVRCKNDSIHSKESDYNRICEAIVSSPNLLVLDTYYYTTDTLIQLNDDFNV
;
A
#
# COMPACT_ATOMS: atom_id res chain seq x y z
N TYR A 1 29.39 6.89 -25.95
CA TYR A 1 28.74 6.99 -27.26
C TYR A 1 27.68 5.91 -27.36
N LYS A 2 26.40 6.25 -27.35
CA LYS A 2 25.31 5.28 -27.52
C LYS A 2 24.95 5.25 -29.01
N ALA A 3 24.92 4.07 -29.60
CA ALA A 3 24.47 3.94 -30.99
C ALA A 3 23.00 4.34 -31.12
N GLU A 4 22.61 4.99 -32.23
CA GLU A 4 21.23 5.42 -32.49
C GLU A 4 20.21 4.29 -32.39
N SER A 5 20.57 3.09 -32.87
CA SER A 5 19.75 1.89 -32.77
C SER A 5 19.48 1.46 -31.32
N THR A 6 20.46 1.63 -30.43
CA THR A 6 20.32 1.31 -28.99
C THR A 6 19.39 2.32 -28.33
N SER A 7 19.55 3.63 -28.64
CA SER A 7 18.67 4.69 -28.12
C SER A 7 17.22 4.50 -28.60
N TYR A 8 17.02 4.11 -29.85
CA TYR A 8 15.68 3.81 -30.36
C TYR A 8 15.04 2.62 -29.65
N SER A 9 15.79 1.52 -29.49
CA SER A 9 15.29 0.31 -28.82
C SER A 9 14.95 0.59 -27.35
N GLU A 10 15.78 1.36 -26.64
CA GLU A 10 15.50 1.76 -25.26
C GLU A 10 14.26 2.65 -25.15
N ASN A 11 14.10 3.62 -26.04
CA ASN A 11 12.93 4.50 -26.06
C ASN A 11 11.65 3.70 -26.38
N LEU A 12 11.73 2.75 -27.30
CA LEU A 12 10.63 1.87 -27.62
C LEU A 12 10.27 0.97 -26.40
N LEU A 13 11.27 0.39 -25.76
CA LEU A 13 11.07 -0.41 -24.55
C LEU A 13 10.43 0.43 -23.45
N ARG A 14 10.95 1.61 -23.15
CA ARG A 14 10.40 2.55 -22.16
C ARG A 14 8.95 2.92 -22.45
N SER A 15 8.62 3.20 -23.71
CA SER A 15 7.26 3.57 -24.12
C SER A 15 6.25 2.42 -23.98
N LYS A 16 6.71 1.16 -24.10
CA LYS A 16 5.86 -0.04 -24.02
C LYS A 16 5.75 -0.63 -22.62
N THR A 17 6.83 -0.55 -21.84
CA THR A 17 6.89 -1.18 -20.51
C THR A 17 6.72 -0.19 -19.37
N HIS A 18 6.65 1.11 -19.65
CA HIS A 18 6.66 2.18 -18.64
C HIS A 18 7.84 2.12 -17.66
N THR A 19 8.90 1.37 -18.00
CA THR A 19 10.12 1.22 -17.18
C THR A 19 10.99 2.48 -17.11
N GLY A 20 10.56 3.55 -17.75
CA GLY A 20 11.23 4.87 -17.68
C GLY A 20 10.81 5.74 -16.51
N ASP A 21 9.68 5.43 -15.89
CA ASP A 21 9.21 6.17 -14.71
C ASP A 21 10.09 5.77 -13.52
N LYS A 22 10.88 6.71 -12.99
CA LYS A 22 11.67 6.45 -11.79
C LYS A 22 10.73 6.22 -10.62
N GLN A 23 10.88 5.07 -9.98
CA GLN A 23 10.21 4.80 -8.73
C GLN A 23 10.87 5.59 -7.61
N LYS A 24 10.08 6.22 -6.79
CA LYS A 24 10.48 6.88 -5.56
C LYS A 24 9.98 6.06 -4.39
N TYR A 25 10.74 6.00 -3.33
CA TYR A 25 10.40 5.19 -2.17
C TYR A 25 10.06 6.08 -0.99
N PHE A 26 8.99 5.72 -0.31
CA PHE A 26 8.55 6.33 0.92
C PHE A 26 8.37 5.23 1.96
N ALA A 27 8.46 5.59 3.23
CA ALA A 27 8.22 4.67 4.32
C ALA A 27 7.38 5.33 5.42
N SER A 28 6.64 4.51 6.13
CA SER A 28 6.15 4.82 7.47
C SER A 28 7.00 4.13 8.50
N SER A 29 7.18 4.73 9.67
CA SER A 29 7.92 4.15 10.78
C SER A 29 7.05 3.99 12.02
N GLY A 30 7.44 3.07 12.91
CA GLY A 30 6.80 2.83 14.19
C GLY A 30 7.72 2.09 15.16
N ALA A 31 7.41 2.13 16.44
CA ALA A 31 8.12 1.36 17.46
C ALA A 31 7.82 -0.14 17.37
N THR A 32 6.72 -0.50 16.69
CA THR A 32 6.36 -1.87 16.36
C THR A 32 6.01 -1.95 14.87
N MET A 33 5.99 -3.16 14.30
CA MET A 33 5.57 -3.35 12.92
C MET A 33 4.09 -2.95 12.72
N GLU A 34 3.24 -3.24 13.70
CA GLU A 34 1.83 -2.83 13.66
C GLU A 34 1.69 -1.32 13.59
N GLU A 35 2.42 -0.57 14.44
CA GLU A 35 2.42 0.90 14.40
C GLU A 35 2.93 1.45 13.06
N ALA A 36 3.95 0.83 12.47
CA ALA A 36 4.45 1.20 11.14
C ALA A 36 3.37 0.99 10.06
N ILE A 37 2.59 -0.10 10.14
CA ILE A 37 1.49 -0.39 9.22
C ILE A 37 0.32 0.61 9.43
N GLU A 38 -0.02 0.93 10.68
CA GLU A 38 -1.03 1.94 11.01
C GLU A 38 -0.63 3.33 10.48
N ASN A 39 0.62 3.74 10.67
CA ASN A 39 1.16 4.97 10.10
C ASN A 39 1.17 4.95 8.56
N PHE A 40 1.29 3.76 7.96
CA PHE A 40 1.17 3.60 6.51
C PHE A 40 -0.23 3.95 5.99
N GLU A 41 -1.30 3.74 6.75
CA GLU A 41 -2.64 4.15 6.36
C GLU A 41 -2.75 5.67 6.19
N ILE A 42 -2.08 6.44 7.06
CA ILE A 42 -2.00 7.90 6.94
C ILE A 42 -1.28 8.27 5.63
N MET A 43 -0.20 7.58 5.32
CA MET A 43 0.54 7.77 4.07
C MET A 43 -0.32 7.40 2.85
N ALA A 44 -1.02 6.28 2.89
CA ALA A 44 -1.89 5.82 1.82
C ALA A 44 -3.00 6.85 1.54
N ALA A 45 -3.67 7.37 2.57
CA ALA A 45 -4.69 8.40 2.42
C ALA A 45 -4.15 9.68 1.76
N LYS A 46 -2.91 10.09 2.11
CA LYS A 46 -2.24 11.22 1.45
C LYS A 46 -1.92 10.92 -0.01
N LEU A 47 -1.37 9.73 -0.29
CA LEU A 47 -1.05 9.30 -1.66
C LEU A 47 -2.30 9.19 -2.53
N ASP A 48 -3.42 8.68 -2.01
CA ASP A 48 -4.71 8.66 -2.70
C ASP A 48 -5.21 10.06 -3.03
N SER A 49 -5.09 11.00 -2.09
CA SER A 49 -5.41 12.40 -2.33
C SER A 49 -4.54 13.02 -3.43
N LEU A 50 -3.23 12.77 -3.39
CA LEU A 50 -2.27 13.23 -4.40
C LEU A 50 -2.51 12.57 -5.77
N GLN A 51 -2.96 11.31 -5.78
CA GLN A 51 -3.35 10.61 -7.00
C GLN A 51 -4.62 11.19 -7.60
N SER A 52 -5.62 11.54 -6.77
CA SER A 52 -6.87 12.15 -7.24
C SER A 52 -6.67 13.48 -7.97
N ILE A 53 -5.66 14.26 -7.56
CA ILE A 53 -5.28 15.52 -8.22
C ILE A 53 -4.21 15.35 -9.31
N GLY A 54 -3.81 14.10 -9.58
CA GLY A 54 -2.94 13.72 -10.69
C GLY A 54 -1.44 13.99 -10.47
N LEU A 55 -0.97 14.20 -9.24
CA LEU A 55 0.45 14.30 -8.91
C LEU A 55 1.11 12.92 -8.81
N VAL A 56 0.43 11.97 -8.18
CA VAL A 56 0.82 10.56 -8.12
C VAL A 56 0.12 9.80 -9.24
N LYS A 57 0.86 8.97 -9.97
CA LYS A 57 0.34 8.09 -11.01
C LYS A 57 -0.13 6.75 -10.43
N SER A 58 0.69 6.16 -9.61
CA SER A 58 0.41 4.91 -8.89
C SER A 58 1.38 4.74 -7.73
N TYR A 59 0.99 3.92 -6.76
CA TYR A 59 1.87 3.51 -5.67
C TYR A 59 1.55 2.08 -5.22
N THR A 60 2.44 1.45 -4.45
CA THR A 60 2.23 0.11 -3.89
C THR A 60 1.37 0.20 -2.64
N HIS A 61 0.20 -0.45 -2.67
CA HIS A 61 -0.75 -0.47 -1.53
C HIS A 61 -0.34 -1.54 -0.51
N THR A 62 0.73 -1.31 0.24
CA THR A 62 1.26 -2.25 1.23
C THR A 62 0.24 -2.55 2.34
N ASN A 63 -0.60 -1.58 2.72
CA ASN A 63 -1.70 -1.75 3.68
C ASN A 63 -2.85 -2.65 3.19
N GLN A 64 -2.91 -2.99 1.91
CA GLN A 64 -3.86 -3.99 1.40
C GLN A 64 -3.31 -5.41 1.52
N ILE A 65 -2.00 -5.56 1.63
CA ILE A 65 -1.32 -6.84 1.84
C ILE A 65 -1.21 -7.11 3.34
N PHE A 66 -0.71 -6.13 4.08
CA PHE A 66 -0.58 -6.16 5.53
C PHE A 66 -1.63 -5.23 6.14
N VAL A 67 -2.80 -5.81 6.39
CA VAL A 67 -3.95 -5.06 6.92
C VAL A 67 -3.76 -4.88 8.42
N PRO A 68 -3.84 -3.64 8.97
CA PRO A 68 -3.73 -3.39 10.40
C PRO A 68 -4.75 -4.19 11.22
N LEU A 69 -4.41 -4.59 12.44
CA LEU A 69 -5.26 -5.42 13.29
C LEU A 69 -6.62 -4.77 13.58
N HIS A 70 -6.64 -3.45 13.79
CA HIS A 70 -7.89 -2.74 14.02
C HIS A 70 -8.83 -2.76 12.80
N VAL A 71 -8.28 -2.64 11.58
CA VAL A 71 -9.07 -2.74 10.33
C VAL A 71 -9.57 -4.17 10.11
N GLN A 72 -8.76 -5.17 10.46
CA GLN A 72 -9.21 -6.56 10.43
C GLN A 72 -10.38 -6.76 11.38
N GLN A 73 -10.31 -6.22 12.62
CA GLN A 73 -11.39 -6.30 13.59
C GLN A 73 -12.68 -5.64 13.08
N GLU A 74 -12.58 -4.45 12.51
CA GLU A 74 -13.73 -3.78 11.89
C GLU A 74 -14.39 -4.61 10.79
N ARG A 75 -13.57 -5.27 9.95
CA ARG A 75 -14.07 -6.17 8.89
C ARG A 75 -14.72 -7.41 9.46
N ILE A 76 -14.17 -8.00 10.51
CA ILE A 76 -14.72 -9.15 11.22
C ILE A 76 -16.07 -8.79 11.85
N ASP A 77 -16.16 -7.63 12.50
CA ASP A 77 -17.39 -7.15 13.11
C ASP A 77 -18.47 -6.88 12.04
N ALA A 78 -18.09 -6.26 10.92
CA ALA A 78 -18.97 -6.05 9.79
C ALA A 78 -19.47 -7.38 9.20
N TRP A 79 -18.59 -8.40 9.10
CA TRP A 79 -18.93 -9.75 8.65
C TRP A 79 -19.91 -10.44 9.61
N LYS A 80 -19.63 -10.41 10.92
CA LYS A 80 -20.53 -10.97 11.96
C LYS A 80 -21.88 -10.27 11.97
N ASN A 81 -21.90 -8.95 11.80
CA ASN A 81 -23.14 -8.16 11.71
C ASN A 81 -23.93 -8.41 10.42
N PHE A 82 -23.24 -8.72 9.33
CA PHE A 82 -23.90 -9.06 8.07
C PHE A 82 -24.55 -10.45 8.13
N TRP A 83 -23.84 -11.47 8.65
CA TRP A 83 -24.31 -12.84 8.72
C TRP A 83 -25.05 -13.11 10.04
N THR A 84 -26.20 -12.43 10.22
CA THR A 84 -27.10 -12.71 11.35
C THR A 84 -27.77 -14.08 11.20
N GLY A 85 -28.25 -14.65 12.31
CA GLY A 85 -28.98 -15.93 12.29
C GLY A 85 -30.18 -15.92 11.33
N GLU A 86 -30.92 -14.80 11.25
CA GLU A 86 -32.06 -14.66 10.33
C GLU A 86 -31.63 -14.70 8.86
N ARG A 87 -30.53 -14.02 8.54
CA ARG A 87 -30.00 -13.98 7.17
C ARG A 87 -29.43 -15.32 6.75
N LEU A 88 -28.70 -16.00 7.64
CA LEU A 88 -28.20 -17.34 7.41
C LEU A 88 -29.34 -18.34 7.19
N GLN A 89 -30.40 -18.27 7.99
CA GLN A 89 -31.58 -19.11 7.82
C GLN A 89 -32.29 -18.86 6.49
N LEU A 90 -32.44 -17.59 6.10
CA LEU A 90 -33.03 -17.23 4.80
C LEU A 90 -32.20 -17.82 3.63
N VAL A 91 -30.88 -17.72 3.68
CA VAL A 91 -30.00 -18.27 2.64
C VAL A 91 -30.06 -19.81 2.63
N HIS A 92 -30.08 -20.43 3.79
CA HIS A 92 -30.21 -21.90 3.93
C HIS A 92 -31.51 -22.40 3.30
N ASP A 93 -32.65 -21.76 3.62
CA ASP A 93 -33.97 -22.12 3.08
C ASP A 93 -34.04 -21.91 1.56
N LEU A 94 -33.39 -20.82 1.07
CA LEU A 94 -33.33 -20.55 -0.36
C LEU A 94 -32.51 -21.63 -1.09
N ILE A 95 -31.38 -22.00 -0.56
CA ILE A 95 -30.50 -23.07 -1.11
C ILE A 95 -31.24 -24.40 -1.12
N ASN A 96 -31.89 -24.80 -0.04
CA ASN A 96 -32.66 -26.04 0.04
C ASN A 96 -33.80 -26.10 -0.97
N LYS A 97 -34.39 -24.96 -1.29
CA LYS A 97 -35.48 -24.86 -2.28
C LYS A 97 -34.93 -24.90 -3.71
N THR A 98 -33.88 -24.15 -4.02
CA THR A 98 -33.46 -23.88 -5.41
C THR A 98 -32.33 -24.80 -5.91
N ALA A 99 -31.48 -25.31 -5.03
CA ALA A 99 -30.34 -26.16 -5.43
C ALA A 99 -30.79 -27.44 -6.14
N PRO A 100 -31.86 -28.17 -5.69
CA PRO A 100 -32.33 -29.36 -6.40
C PRO A 100 -32.87 -29.04 -7.79
N GLU A 101 -33.51 -27.89 -8.00
CA GLU A 101 -33.99 -27.44 -9.31
C GLU A 101 -32.83 -27.20 -10.29
N ALA A 102 -31.67 -26.80 -9.79
CA ALA A 102 -30.42 -26.62 -10.53
C ALA A 102 -29.57 -27.90 -10.65
N GLY A 103 -30.06 -29.03 -10.11
CA GLY A 103 -29.28 -30.29 -10.09
C GLY A 103 -28.13 -30.30 -9.09
N LEU A 104 -28.17 -29.40 -8.10
CA LEU A 104 -27.14 -29.32 -7.05
C LEU A 104 -27.64 -30.01 -5.77
N ILE A 105 -26.69 -30.50 -4.96
CA ILE A 105 -26.98 -31.08 -3.64
C ILE A 105 -26.87 -29.95 -2.61
N PRO A 106 -27.93 -29.65 -1.80
CA PRO A 106 -27.91 -28.60 -0.79
C PRO A 106 -26.72 -28.71 0.18
N ASP A 107 -26.35 -29.93 0.62
CA ASP A 107 -25.23 -30.17 1.53
C ASP A 107 -23.88 -29.75 0.96
N ALA A 108 -23.74 -29.56 -0.35
CA ALA A 108 -22.53 -29.04 -0.98
C ALA A 108 -22.20 -27.59 -0.53
N PHE A 109 -23.16 -26.87 0.04
CA PHE A 109 -23.01 -25.54 0.56
C PHE A 109 -22.65 -25.46 2.05
N SER A 110 -22.52 -26.61 2.74
CA SER A 110 -22.12 -26.66 4.16
C SER A 110 -20.83 -25.89 4.46
N PRO A 111 -19.75 -25.97 3.63
CA PRO A 111 -18.52 -25.22 3.87
C PRO A 111 -18.73 -23.69 3.88
N PHE A 112 -19.72 -23.18 3.10
CA PHE A 112 -20.06 -21.77 3.15
C PHE A 112 -20.63 -21.35 4.51
N PHE A 113 -21.53 -22.16 5.11
CA PHE A 113 -22.12 -21.87 6.41
C PHE A 113 -21.06 -21.97 7.53
N GLU A 114 -20.17 -22.94 7.45
CA GLU A 114 -19.03 -23.06 8.36
C GLU A 114 -18.14 -21.81 8.28
N PHE A 115 -17.83 -21.36 7.05
CA PHE A 115 -17.04 -20.15 6.81
C PHE A 115 -17.80 -18.90 7.31
N ALA A 116 -19.09 -18.77 7.05
CA ALA A 116 -19.88 -17.60 7.43
C ALA A 116 -20.03 -17.46 8.97
N THR A 117 -20.00 -18.58 9.71
CA THR A 117 -20.19 -18.62 11.16
C THR A 117 -18.91 -18.85 11.96
N ALA A 118 -17.77 -19.00 11.28
CA ALA A 118 -16.49 -19.20 11.96
C ALA A 118 -16.15 -18.00 12.87
N ASP A 119 -15.50 -18.30 13.97
CA ASP A 119 -15.01 -17.27 14.87
C ASP A 119 -13.63 -16.80 14.39
N TYR A 120 -13.62 -15.64 13.76
CA TYR A 120 -12.41 -15.01 13.25
C TYR A 120 -11.84 -14.05 14.28
N GLU A 121 -10.53 -14.03 14.38
CA GLU A 121 -9.76 -13.06 15.16
C GLU A 121 -8.75 -12.35 14.25
N PRO A 122 -8.40 -11.08 14.52
CA PRO A 122 -7.31 -10.41 13.82
C PRO A 122 -5.98 -11.15 14.02
N ASP A 123 -5.17 -11.20 12.97
CA ASP A 123 -3.87 -11.87 13.00
C ASP A 123 -2.79 -10.97 12.37
N ALA A 124 -1.61 -10.99 12.97
CA ALA A 124 -0.43 -10.30 12.47
C ALA A 124 0.12 -11.04 11.23
N LEU A 125 -0.43 -10.74 10.06
CA LEU A 125 -0.10 -11.43 8.80
C LEU A 125 1.40 -11.40 8.46
N TYR A 126 2.14 -10.42 8.96
CA TYR A 126 3.58 -10.31 8.81
C TYR A 126 4.36 -11.32 9.67
N GLU A 127 3.74 -11.92 10.70
CA GLU A 127 4.32 -12.98 11.53
C GLU A 127 3.90 -14.37 11.05
N ALA A 128 2.78 -14.47 10.35
CA ALA A 128 2.13 -15.73 9.99
C ALA A 128 2.87 -16.55 8.92
N SER A 129 3.98 -16.07 8.38
CA SER A 129 4.77 -16.71 7.30
C SER A 129 3.95 -17.12 6.06
N ILE A 130 2.80 -16.49 5.85
CA ILE A 130 1.93 -16.71 4.68
C ILE A 130 2.52 -16.06 3.44
N ILE A 131 3.17 -14.92 3.63
CA ILE A 131 3.83 -14.16 2.57
C ILE A 131 5.30 -14.58 2.53
N PRO A 132 5.85 -14.95 1.35
CA PRO A 132 7.25 -15.33 1.25
C PRO A 132 8.18 -14.23 1.78
N GLU A 133 9.15 -14.59 2.62
CA GLU A 133 10.08 -13.67 3.28
C GLU A 133 10.78 -12.72 2.30
N GLY A 134 11.21 -13.24 1.14
CA GLY A 134 11.87 -12.44 0.11
C GLY A 134 10.96 -11.36 -0.51
N TYR A 135 9.64 -11.53 -0.45
CA TYR A 135 8.69 -10.49 -0.86
C TYR A 135 8.36 -9.55 0.29
N GLN A 136 8.14 -10.08 1.48
CA GLN A 136 7.87 -9.29 2.67
C GLN A 136 8.99 -8.30 2.96
N SER A 137 10.26 -8.70 2.86
CA SER A 137 11.43 -7.84 3.05
C SER A 137 11.55 -6.68 2.06
N THR A 138 10.82 -6.71 0.93
CA THR A 138 10.71 -5.56 0.02
C THR A 138 9.69 -4.52 0.46
N LEU A 139 8.82 -4.87 1.40
CA LEU A 139 7.71 -4.04 1.87
C LEU A 139 7.84 -3.63 3.34
N MET A 140 8.63 -4.36 4.11
CA MET A 140 8.80 -4.17 5.56
C MET A 140 10.22 -4.50 5.99
N GLU A 141 10.76 -3.74 6.93
CA GLU A 141 12.07 -3.96 7.50
C GLU A 141 12.14 -3.47 8.95
N GLN A 142 12.94 -4.13 9.77
CA GLN A 142 13.38 -3.58 11.04
C GLN A 142 14.71 -2.84 10.82
N SER A 143 14.72 -1.55 11.15
CA SER A 143 15.91 -0.70 11.06
C SER A 143 16.94 -1.07 12.15
N TYR A 144 18.18 -0.67 11.95
CA TYR A 144 19.27 -0.83 12.94
C TYR A 144 19.01 -0.05 14.26
N ASN A 145 18.08 0.90 14.27
CA ASN A 145 17.67 1.69 15.46
C ASN A 145 16.48 1.05 16.22
N ASP A 146 16.16 -0.21 15.95
CA ASP A 146 14.98 -0.91 16.47
C ASP A 146 13.63 -0.27 16.08
N GLU A 147 13.61 0.60 15.07
CA GLU A 147 12.38 1.06 14.44
C GLU A 147 11.94 0.10 13.34
N TYR A 148 10.64 -0.02 13.17
CA TYR A 148 10.04 -0.79 12.09
C TYR A 148 9.61 0.14 10.96
N LEU A 149 9.84 -0.29 9.72
CA LEU A 149 9.55 0.47 8.52
C LEU A 149 8.60 -0.31 7.62
N CYS A 150 7.60 0.40 7.06
CA CYS A 150 6.71 -0.13 6.04
C CYS A 150 6.84 0.73 4.78
N PHE A 151 7.21 0.10 3.65
CA PHE A 151 7.62 0.78 2.42
C PHE A 151 6.52 0.84 1.37
N THR A 152 6.59 1.86 0.54
CA THR A 152 5.87 1.94 -0.73
C THR A 152 6.77 2.49 -1.83
N SER A 153 6.57 1.99 -3.06
CA SER A 153 7.12 2.61 -4.25
C SER A 153 6.06 3.48 -4.91
N VAL A 154 6.40 4.72 -5.22
CA VAL A 154 5.51 5.71 -5.82
C VAL A 154 6.02 6.10 -7.20
N ARG A 155 5.13 6.18 -8.18
CA ARG A 155 5.38 6.73 -9.51
C ARG A 155 4.73 8.10 -9.61
N CYS A 156 5.53 9.11 -9.88
CA CYS A 156 5.06 10.47 -10.08
C CYS A 156 4.69 10.71 -11.55
N LYS A 157 3.78 11.64 -11.79
CA LYS A 157 3.39 12.02 -13.16
C LYS A 157 4.51 12.80 -13.86
N ASN A 158 5.21 13.66 -13.14
CA ASN A 158 6.31 14.45 -13.64
C ASN A 158 7.51 14.33 -12.70
N ASP A 159 8.62 13.80 -13.20
CA ASP A 159 9.81 13.46 -12.43
C ASP A 159 10.90 14.55 -12.52
N SER A 160 10.56 15.75 -13.03
CA SER A 160 11.52 16.85 -13.13
C SER A 160 11.75 17.49 -11.74
N ILE A 161 12.86 17.09 -11.12
CA ILE A 161 13.29 17.46 -9.76
C ILE A 161 13.84 18.91 -9.70
N HIS A 162 13.84 19.65 -10.82
CA HIS A 162 14.68 20.84 -10.97
C HIS A 162 14.04 22.16 -10.52
N SER A 163 12.87 22.15 -9.87
CA SER A 163 12.26 23.37 -9.31
C SER A 163 11.66 23.12 -7.94
N LYS A 164 11.67 24.16 -7.07
CA LYS A 164 10.97 24.12 -5.75
C LYS A 164 9.46 23.82 -5.91
N GLU A 165 8.90 24.05 -7.07
CA GLU A 165 7.48 23.83 -7.41
C GLU A 165 7.25 22.53 -8.19
N SER A 166 8.24 21.61 -8.20
CA SER A 166 8.06 20.32 -8.88
C SER A 166 6.97 19.49 -8.22
N ASP A 167 6.24 18.71 -9.00
CA ASP A 167 5.22 17.78 -8.49
C ASP A 167 5.81 16.84 -7.44
N TYR A 168 7.07 16.44 -7.62
CA TYR A 168 7.77 15.58 -6.66
C TYR A 168 8.00 16.28 -5.30
N ASN A 169 8.45 17.53 -5.27
CA ASN A 169 8.64 18.26 -4.02
C ASN A 169 7.32 18.44 -3.28
N ARG A 170 6.23 18.72 -3.97
CA ARG A 170 4.90 18.81 -3.38
C ARG A 170 4.44 17.48 -2.75
N ILE A 171 4.78 16.35 -3.38
CA ILE A 171 4.52 15.02 -2.82
C ILE A 171 5.37 14.82 -1.55
N CYS A 172 6.67 15.12 -1.60
CA CYS A 172 7.56 14.99 -0.45
C CYS A 172 7.11 15.84 0.74
N GLU A 173 6.78 17.12 0.51
CA GLU A 173 6.26 18.04 1.55
C GLU A 173 4.96 17.50 2.18
N ALA A 174 4.06 16.98 1.36
CA ALA A 174 2.82 16.39 1.85
C ALA A 174 3.08 15.15 2.74
N ILE A 175 4.07 14.33 2.39
CA ILE A 175 4.43 13.15 3.17
C ILE A 175 5.10 13.55 4.49
N VAL A 176 6.17 14.35 4.46
CA VAL A 176 6.93 14.73 5.67
C VAL A 176 6.14 15.66 6.61
N SER A 177 5.01 16.21 6.18
CA SER A 177 4.12 16.99 7.05
C SER A 177 3.46 16.17 8.17
N SER A 178 3.53 14.84 8.12
CA SER A 178 3.08 13.95 9.18
C SER A 178 4.27 13.30 9.88
N PRO A 179 4.28 13.21 11.21
CA PRO A 179 5.29 12.45 11.93
C PRO A 179 5.27 10.99 11.46
N ASN A 180 6.38 10.30 11.59
CA ASN A 180 6.55 8.89 11.23
C ASN A 180 6.37 8.56 9.73
N LEU A 181 6.31 9.57 8.86
CA LEU A 181 6.34 9.38 7.41
C LEU A 181 7.65 9.91 6.83
N LEU A 182 8.31 9.08 6.03
CA LEU A 182 9.68 9.28 5.56
C LEU A 182 9.73 9.29 4.03
N VAL A 183 10.56 10.18 3.48
CA VAL A 183 10.97 10.17 2.08
C VAL A 183 12.33 9.47 1.99
N LEU A 184 12.42 8.39 1.22
CA LEU A 184 13.65 7.62 1.05
C LEU A 184 14.38 8.05 -0.23
N ASP A 185 14.68 9.33 -0.34
CA ASP A 185 15.41 9.91 -1.47
C ASP A 185 16.52 10.83 -0.97
N THR A 186 17.75 10.38 -1.08
CA THR A 186 18.95 11.15 -0.69
C THR A 186 19.04 12.47 -1.44
N TYR A 187 18.52 12.53 -2.67
CA TYR A 187 18.53 13.77 -3.46
C TYR A 187 17.60 14.84 -2.87
N TYR A 188 16.44 14.44 -2.37
CA TYR A 188 15.50 15.34 -1.70
C TYR A 188 16.18 16.06 -0.52
N TYR A 189 16.79 15.29 0.39
CA TYR A 189 17.47 15.86 1.56
C TYR A 189 18.72 16.67 1.19
N THR A 190 19.49 16.24 0.20
CA THR A 190 20.68 16.98 -0.26
C THR A 190 20.27 18.33 -0.86
N THR A 191 19.21 18.36 -1.63
CA THR A 191 18.71 19.61 -2.25
C THR A 191 18.20 20.57 -1.20
N ASP A 192 17.45 20.10 -0.22
CA ASP A 192 16.94 20.92 0.89
C ASP A 192 18.09 21.50 1.71
N THR A 193 19.10 20.68 2.07
CA THR A 193 20.30 21.13 2.77
C THR A 193 21.08 22.19 1.96
N LEU A 194 21.23 22.02 0.65
CA LEU A 194 21.92 23.00 -0.20
C LEU A 194 21.15 24.32 -0.30
N ILE A 195 19.82 24.28 -0.31
CA ILE A 195 18.97 25.47 -0.31
C ILE A 195 19.13 26.22 1.02
N GLN A 196 19.06 25.52 2.15
CA GLN A 196 19.25 26.11 3.49
C GLN A 196 20.64 26.74 3.61
N LEU A 197 21.69 26.04 3.21
CA LEU A 197 23.04 26.58 3.21
C LEU A 197 23.16 27.85 2.34
N ASN A 198 22.55 27.85 1.15
CA ASN A 198 22.59 29.02 0.28
C ASN A 198 21.83 30.21 0.87
N ASP A 199 20.69 29.96 1.53
CA ASP A 199 19.92 30.99 2.22
C ASP A 199 20.70 31.57 3.41
N ASP A 200 21.40 30.71 4.19
CA ASP A 200 22.27 31.11 5.32
C ASP A 200 23.50 31.91 4.90
N PHE A 201 24.04 31.67 3.70
CA PHE A 201 25.19 32.42 3.16
C PHE A 201 24.82 33.75 2.49
N ASN A 202 23.54 33.98 2.19
CA ASN A 202 23.05 35.20 1.54
C ASN A 202 22.37 36.21 2.50
N VAL A 203 22.56 36.04 3.82
CA VAL A 203 22.08 36.99 4.85
C VAL A 203 23.13 38.06 5.16
#